data_10b6e2f34e9538362e4aaca3b1eafae9
#
_entry.id   10b6e2f34e9538362e4aaca3b1eafae9
#
_cell.length_a   1.000
_cell.length_b   1.000
_cell.length_c   1.000
_cell.angle_alpha   90.00
_cell.angle_beta   90.00
_cell.angle_gamma   90.00
#
_symmetry.space_group_name_H-M   'P 1'
#
loop_
_entity.id
_entity.type
_entity.pdbx_description
1 polymer ?
#
loop_
_entity_poly.entity_id
_entity_poly.type
_entity_poly.pdbx_seq_one_letter_code
_entity_poly.pdbx_strand_id
1 'polypeptide(L)'
;MKIFTSAFLIALLLISCKKETETTPTGSAGYSQYGTPITSIPSTEDLVIYEVNLRAFSSAGNLAGVTARLQQIKALGVNTIWLMPIYSEGVLNSVNSPYCVKNYKEVSSEYGSLADLRTLTDQAHALNMTVILDWVANHTSWDNPWITAHDDWYTKNSAGQIIKPAGTNWNDVADLNFSNIAMQDAMIDAMKYWALEANVDGFRCDYADGVPFTFWNKAIAALKSLPNRHLQFLAEGTRLDHYSAGFDMTYSWNFYTAIKNCWTGASAMTLFSTNTNEYAAIPSGKHKIRFTTNHDESAWTASPITQYNGVNGALAASIPTIFMYGVPLIYSGQEVGRASTTPFFTKSPINWNANPTMLQSYKDVMAVYTSSEAARKGSISNYSSTDVICFKKTKNADQLLVFTNARNTATIYTIPAALEGSQWINALTNESITLSTELNLTAYQFLLLKNQ
;
A
#
# COMPACT_ATOMS: atom_id res chain seq x y z
N MET A 1 23.32 -100.25 -8.67
CA MET A 1 23.84 -98.95 -9.08
C MET A 1 22.69 -98.15 -9.71
N LYS A 2 21.99 -97.40 -8.92
CA LYS A 2 20.80 -96.62 -9.35
C LYS A 2 21.08 -95.20 -9.05
N ILE A 3 21.13 -94.36 -10.08
CA ILE A 3 21.37 -92.97 -10.06
C ILE A 3 20.00 -92.30 -9.89
N PHE A 4 19.83 -91.52 -8.81
CA PHE A 4 18.69 -90.67 -8.60
C PHE A 4 19.02 -89.24 -9.09
N THR A 5 18.30 -88.78 -10.08
CA THR A 5 18.29 -87.42 -10.55
C THR A 5 17.20 -86.61 -9.83
N SER A 6 17.58 -85.68 -8.96
CA SER A 6 16.66 -84.74 -8.36
C SER A 6 16.46 -83.59 -9.29
N ALA A 7 15.24 -83.37 -9.72
CA ALA A 7 14.81 -82.17 -10.44
C ALA A 7 14.49 -81.01 -9.44
N PHE A 8 15.19 -79.93 -9.55
CA PHE A 8 14.93 -78.68 -8.78
C PHE A 8 13.92 -77.80 -9.55
N LEU A 9 12.76 -77.67 -8.97
CA LEU A 9 11.70 -76.80 -9.50
C LEU A 9 11.94 -75.41 -8.99
N ILE A 10 12.38 -74.45 -9.85
CA ILE A 10 12.51 -73.04 -9.53
C ILE A 10 11.15 -72.33 -9.77
N ALA A 11 10.48 -71.93 -8.70
CA ALA A 11 9.27 -71.11 -8.77
C ALA A 11 9.70 -69.65 -8.96
N LEU A 12 9.49 -69.11 -10.15
CA LEU A 12 9.60 -67.64 -10.39
C LEU A 12 8.40 -66.95 -9.75
N LEU A 13 8.64 -66.23 -8.64
CA LEU A 13 7.72 -65.28 -8.09
C LEU A 13 7.83 -63.95 -8.92
N LEU A 14 6.86 -63.69 -9.79
CA LEU A 14 6.66 -62.44 -10.44
C LEU A 14 6.13 -61.43 -9.41
N ILE A 15 7.01 -60.64 -8.83
CA ILE A 15 6.63 -59.45 -8.05
C ILE A 15 6.22 -58.39 -9.06
N SER A 16 4.90 -58.22 -9.24
CA SER A 16 4.34 -57.06 -9.95
C SER A 16 4.51 -55.83 -9.07
N CYS A 17 5.56 -55.05 -9.32
CA CYS A 17 5.64 -53.68 -8.83
C CYS A 17 4.55 -52.86 -9.52
N LYS A 18 3.42 -52.62 -8.85
CA LYS A 18 2.56 -51.49 -9.15
C LYS A 18 3.40 -50.22 -8.95
N LYS A 19 3.77 -49.59 -10.03
CA LYS A 19 4.26 -48.22 -10.01
C LYS A 19 3.08 -47.38 -9.52
N GLU A 20 3.06 -47.02 -8.23
CA GLU A 20 2.28 -45.91 -7.75
C GLU A 20 2.82 -44.71 -8.52
N THR A 21 1.99 -44.16 -9.38
CA THR A 21 2.17 -42.80 -9.90
C THR A 21 2.04 -41.87 -8.69
N GLU A 22 3.18 -41.58 -8.07
CA GLU A 22 3.26 -40.36 -7.24
C GLU A 22 2.79 -39.25 -8.13
N THR A 23 1.58 -38.74 -7.88
CA THR A 23 1.16 -37.42 -8.30
C THR A 23 2.05 -36.45 -7.55
N THR A 24 3.16 -36.11 -8.18
CA THR A 24 3.98 -34.98 -7.76
C THR A 24 3.00 -33.80 -7.62
N PRO A 25 2.91 -33.15 -6.45
CA PRO A 25 2.20 -31.91 -6.36
C PRO A 25 2.84 -31.02 -7.42
N THR A 26 2.02 -30.42 -8.29
CA THR A 26 2.46 -29.42 -9.26
C THR A 26 3.34 -28.42 -8.52
N GLY A 27 4.65 -28.57 -8.69
CA GLY A 27 5.66 -27.96 -7.87
C GLY A 27 5.56 -26.45 -7.98
N SER A 28 5.85 -25.77 -6.89
CA SER A 28 6.36 -24.41 -6.96
C SER A 28 7.32 -24.34 -8.13
N ALA A 29 7.04 -23.47 -9.11
CA ALA A 29 8.01 -23.15 -10.16
C ALA A 29 9.36 -22.99 -9.46
N GLY A 30 10.41 -23.56 -10.02
CA GLY A 30 11.73 -23.69 -9.38
C GLY A 30 12.49 -22.38 -9.27
N TYR A 31 11.85 -21.34 -8.68
CA TYR A 31 12.49 -20.06 -8.37
C TYR A 31 13.42 -20.24 -7.18
N SER A 32 14.59 -19.62 -7.26
CA SER A 32 15.56 -19.57 -6.18
C SER A 32 15.28 -18.38 -5.28
N GLN A 33 15.41 -18.57 -3.97
CA GLN A 33 15.35 -17.46 -3.04
C GLN A 33 16.58 -16.56 -3.27
N TYR A 34 16.32 -15.32 -3.70
CA TYR A 34 17.33 -14.27 -3.72
C TYR A 34 17.46 -13.65 -2.32
N GLY A 35 18.68 -13.48 -1.84
CA GLY A 35 18.96 -12.81 -0.56
C GLY A 35 18.32 -13.51 0.65
N THR A 36 18.32 -12.81 1.77
CA THR A 36 17.64 -13.24 3.00
C THR A 36 16.37 -12.42 3.22
N PRO A 37 15.21 -13.03 3.40
CA PRO A 37 14.00 -12.31 3.74
C PRO A 37 14.18 -11.46 4.99
N ILE A 38 13.61 -10.25 5.01
CA ILE A 38 13.58 -9.42 6.22
C ILE A 38 12.69 -10.10 7.27
N THR A 39 13.19 -10.20 8.48
CA THR A 39 12.47 -10.87 9.59
C THR A 39 11.72 -9.88 10.48
N SER A 40 12.11 -8.61 10.49
CA SER A 40 11.52 -7.54 11.30
C SER A 40 10.44 -6.78 10.52
N ILE A 41 9.41 -7.48 10.04
CA ILE A 41 8.27 -6.83 9.40
C ILE A 41 7.41 -6.16 10.47
N PRO A 42 7.13 -4.84 10.37
CA PRO A 42 6.29 -4.15 11.33
C PRO A 42 4.87 -4.72 11.37
N SER A 43 4.23 -4.70 12.54
CA SER A 43 2.79 -4.95 12.62
C SER A 43 2.02 -3.90 11.83
N THR A 44 0.80 -4.24 11.39
CA THR A 44 0.02 -3.33 10.53
C THR A 44 -0.19 -1.95 11.14
N GLU A 45 -0.35 -1.88 12.47
CA GLU A 45 -0.49 -0.61 13.20
C GLU A 45 0.77 0.26 13.21
N ASP A 46 1.93 -0.34 13.00
CA ASP A 46 3.22 0.37 13.01
C ASP A 46 3.71 0.75 11.60
N LEU A 47 2.91 0.43 10.57
CA LEU A 47 3.27 0.74 9.18
C LEU A 47 3.17 2.24 8.88
N VAL A 48 4.13 2.71 8.10
CA VAL A 48 4.13 3.99 7.40
C VAL A 48 4.55 3.71 5.97
N ILE A 49 3.63 3.91 5.04
CA ILE A 49 3.82 3.57 3.63
C ILE A 49 4.24 4.81 2.83
N TYR A 50 5.23 4.63 1.98
CA TYR A 50 5.64 5.63 1.00
C TYR A 50 5.40 5.09 -0.40
N GLU A 51 4.49 5.74 -1.13
CA GLU A 51 4.13 5.38 -2.50
C GLU A 51 5.05 6.08 -3.49
N VAL A 52 5.66 5.30 -4.37
CA VAL A 52 6.66 5.76 -5.36
C VAL A 52 6.10 5.72 -6.77
N ASN A 53 5.93 6.89 -7.37
CA ASN A 53 5.76 7.04 -8.82
C ASN A 53 7.14 7.12 -9.49
N LEU A 54 7.60 6.02 -10.08
CA LEU A 54 8.93 5.93 -10.68
C LEU A 54 9.20 7.02 -11.72
N ARG A 55 8.24 7.30 -12.61
CA ARG A 55 8.37 8.31 -13.68
C ARG A 55 8.49 9.74 -13.16
N ALA A 56 7.99 9.98 -11.93
CA ALA A 56 8.08 11.29 -11.30
C ALA A 56 9.24 11.37 -10.29
N PHE A 57 9.74 10.26 -9.80
CA PHE A 57 10.63 10.23 -8.64
C PHE A 57 12.00 10.87 -8.88
N SER A 58 12.54 10.72 -10.09
CA SER A 58 13.82 11.31 -10.48
C SER A 58 13.80 11.76 -11.94
N SER A 59 14.80 12.51 -12.37
CA SER A 59 14.96 12.88 -13.79
C SER A 59 15.15 11.64 -14.69
N ALA A 60 15.78 10.59 -14.17
CA ALA A 60 15.91 9.33 -14.86
C ALA A 60 14.59 8.53 -14.90
N GLY A 61 13.73 8.69 -13.88
CA GLY A 61 12.46 7.99 -13.76
C GLY A 61 12.62 6.49 -13.62
N ASN A 62 13.56 6.03 -12.78
CA ASN A 62 13.91 4.62 -12.67
C ASN A 62 14.23 4.17 -11.22
N LEU A 63 14.42 2.86 -11.03
CA LEU A 63 14.71 2.24 -9.73
C LEU A 63 15.98 2.80 -9.08
N ALA A 64 17.02 3.07 -9.85
CA ALA A 64 18.26 3.64 -9.31
C ALA A 64 18.04 5.03 -8.70
N GLY A 65 17.15 5.84 -9.28
CA GLY A 65 16.77 7.14 -8.71
C GLY A 65 16.06 7.02 -7.37
N VAL A 66 15.26 5.96 -7.17
CA VAL A 66 14.63 5.65 -5.88
C VAL A 66 15.68 5.17 -4.88
N THR A 67 16.52 4.23 -5.28
CA THR A 67 17.61 3.67 -4.46
C THR A 67 18.49 4.78 -3.87
N ALA A 68 18.84 5.77 -4.68
CA ALA A 68 19.66 6.91 -4.26
C ALA A 68 19.00 7.79 -3.17
N ARG A 69 17.69 7.66 -2.96
CA ARG A 69 16.94 8.47 -1.97
C ARG A 69 16.36 7.69 -0.81
N LEU A 70 16.68 6.42 -0.64
CA LEU A 70 16.14 5.58 0.43
C LEU A 70 16.38 6.16 1.84
N GLN A 71 17.54 6.79 2.07
CA GLN A 71 17.82 7.46 3.36
C GLN A 71 16.88 8.64 3.62
N GLN A 72 16.55 9.43 2.58
CA GLN A 72 15.63 10.55 2.71
C GLN A 72 14.18 10.07 2.96
N ILE A 73 13.77 8.97 2.31
CA ILE A 73 12.48 8.32 2.57
C ILE A 73 12.46 7.80 4.03
N LYS A 74 13.53 7.12 4.46
CA LYS A 74 13.64 6.65 5.85
C LYS A 74 13.54 7.78 6.88
N ALA A 75 14.10 8.95 6.58
CA ALA A 75 14.07 10.13 7.46
C ALA A 75 12.65 10.71 7.66
N LEU A 76 11.65 10.27 6.87
CA LEU A 76 10.23 10.54 7.08
C LEU A 76 9.55 9.52 8.01
N GLY A 77 10.31 8.63 8.67
CA GLY A 77 9.73 7.58 9.50
C GLY A 77 9.11 6.41 8.73
N VAL A 78 9.30 6.37 7.41
CA VAL A 78 8.79 5.32 6.52
C VAL A 78 9.44 3.97 6.85
N ASN A 79 8.64 2.93 6.81
CA ASN A 79 9.09 1.55 6.97
C ASN A 79 8.54 0.58 5.91
N THR A 80 7.75 1.08 4.96
CA THR A 80 7.28 0.30 3.80
C THR A 80 7.29 1.19 2.55
N ILE A 81 7.97 0.73 1.50
CA ILE A 81 7.99 1.37 0.19
C ILE A 81 7.03 0.61 -0.72
N TRP A 82 6.06 1.30 -1.29
CA TRP A 82 5.21 0.78 -2.35
C TRP A 82 5.69 1.35 -3.69
N LEU A 83 6.19 0.48 -4.57
CA LEU A 83 6.54 0.84 -5.95
C LEU A 83 5.30 0.67 -6.83
N MET A 84 4.87 1.72 -7.53
CA MET A 84 3.90 1.61 -8.62
C MET A 84 4.39 0.59 -9.66
N PRO A 85 3.54 0.11 -10.61
CA PRO A 85 3.91 -1.01 -11.47
C PRO A 85 5.26 -0.82 -12.16
N ILE A 86 6.09 -1.85 -12.09
CA ILE A 86 7.47 -1.88 -12.63
C ILE A 86 7.59 -2.74 -13.87
N TYR A 87 6.50 -3.36 -14.30
CA TYR A 87 6.47 -4.40 -15.34
C TYR A 87 6.62 -3.79 -16.74
N SER A 88 7.03 -4.62 -17.72
CA SER A 88 7.00 -4.19 -19.12
C SER A 88 5.57 -3.87 -19.53
N GLU A 89 5.40 -2.75 -20.23
CA GLU A 89 4.11 -2.24 -20.69
C GLU A 89 3.80 -2.71 -22.10
N GLY A 90 2.50 -2.90 -22.37
CA GLY A 90 2.02 -3.17 -23.71
C GLY A 90 2.10 -1.95 -24.62
N VAL A 91 2.23 -2.21 -25.92
CA VAL A 91 2.28 -1.15 -26.94
C VAL A 91 1.01 -1.10 -27.79
N LEU A 92 0.24 -2.20 -27.83
CA LEU A 92 -0.99 -2.25 -28.60
C LEU A 92 -2.12 -1.52 -27.85
N ASN A 93 -2.71 -0.51 -28.49
CA ASN A 93 -3.70 0.39 -27.90
C ASN A 93 -3.20 1.18 -26.67
N SER A 94 -1.88 1.30 -26.50
CA SER A 94 -1.28 1.90 -25.32
C SER A 94 -1.67 3.37 -25.15
N VAL A 95 -1.93 3.74 -23.89
CA VAL A 95 -2.00 5.13 -23.42
C VAL A 95 -0.77 5.48 -22.55
N ASN A 96 0.26 4.62 -22.58
CA ASN A 96 1.47 4.71 -21.78
C ASN A 96 1.20 4.55 -20.26
N SER A 97 0.21 3.70 -19.92
CA SER A 97 -0.15 3.38 -18.55
C SER A 97 0.74 2.27 -18.01
N PRO A 98 1.41 2.44 -16.84
CA PRO A 98 2.16 1.37 -16.20
C PRO A 98 1.26 0.22 -15.72
N TYR A 99 -0.06 0.42 -15.70
CA TYR A 99 -1.03 -0.62 -15.39
C TYR A 99 -1.38 -1.50 -16.62
N CYS A 100 -0.84 -1.21 -17.79
CA CYS A 100 -1.01 -1.99 -19.02
C CYS A 100 0.08 -3.08 -19.12
N VAL A 101 0.00 -4.12 -18.27
CA VAL A 101 1.06 -5.11 -18.06
C VAL A 101 1.19 -6.07 -19.24
N LYS A 102 2.37 -6.09 -19.89
CA LYS A 102 2.72 -7.03 -20.97
C LYS A 102 3.36 -8.31 -20.45
N ASN A 103 4.24 -8.22 -19.47
CA ASN A 103 4.91 -9.39 -18.89
C ASN A 103 5.03 -9.24 -17.39
N TYR A 104 4.37 -10.12 -16.64
CA TYR A 104 4.33 -10.09 -15.18
C TYR A 104 5.66 -10.45 -14.51
N LYS A 105 6.64 -11.00 -15.21
CA LYS A 105 7.93 -11.45 -14.65
C LYS A 105 9.13 -10.66 -15.19
N GLU A 106 8.88 -9.47 -15.72
CA GLU A 106 9.92 -8.63 -16.31
C GLU A 106 9.85 -7.22 -15.75
N VAL A 107 11.01 -6.68 -15.35
CA VAL A 107 11.13 -5.25 -15.05
C VAL A 107 11.17 -4.50 -16.38
N SER A 108 10.33 -3.48 -16.56
CA SER A 108 10.40 -2.62 -17.74
C SER A 108 11.80 -2.02 -17.89
N SER A 109 12.34 -2.06 -19.11
CA SER A 109 13.63 -1.44 -19.42
C SER A 109 13.63 0.07 -19.17
N GLU A 110 12.46 0.71 -19.12
CA GLU A 110 12.33 2.11 -18.69
C GLU A 110 12.77 2.31 -17.24
N TYR A 111 12.45 1.34 -16.37
CA TYR A 111 12.71 1.43 -14.93
C TYR A 111 14.04 0.79 -14.51
N GLY A 112 14.63 -0.04 -15.37
CA GLY A 112 15.89 -0.74 -15.10
C GLY A 112 15.81 -2.23 -15.35
N SER A 113 16.35 -3.02 -14.41
CA SER A 113 16.45 -4.47 -14.50
C SER A 113 16.05 -5.14 -13.17
N LEU A 114 15.94 -6.48 -13.19
CA LEU A 114 15.81 -7.27 -11.96
C LEU A 114 16.97 -7.02 -10.98
N ALA A 115 18.20 -6.80 -11.48
CA ALA A 115 19.34 -6.49 -10.64
C ALA A 115 19.19 -5.13 -9.94
N ASP A 116 18.61 -4.14 -10.60
CA ASP A 116 18.33 -2.83 -9.99
C ASP A 116 17.25 -2.93 -8.91
N LEU A 117 16.20 -3.73 -9.15
CA LEU A 117 15.19 -3.99 -8.13
C LEU A 117 15.78 -4.71 -6.91
N ARG A 118 16.61 -5.74 -7.13
CA ARG A 118 17.33 -6.45 -6.06
C ARG A 118 18.19 -5.48 -5.24
N THR A 119 18.93 -4.60 -5.90
CA THR A 119 19.74 -3.56 -5.24
C THR A 119 18.88 -2.62 -4.39
N LEU A 120 17.71 -2.20 -4.90
CA LEU A 120 16.76 -1.37 -4.15
C LEU A 120 16.26 -2.12 -2.92
N THR A 121 15.83 -3.37 -3.09
CA THR A 121 15.29 -4.20 -2.00
C THR A 121 16.35 -4.43 -0.92
N ASP A 122 17.56 -4.81 -1.29
CA ASP A 122 18.67 -5.03 -0.35
C ASP A 122 18.99 -3.77 0.47
N GLN A 123 19.03 -2.61 -0.19
CA GLN A 123 19.31 -1.34 0.50
C GLN A 123 18.12 -0.89 1.36
N ALA A 124 16.88 -1.14 0.95
CA ALA A 124 15.71 -0.87 1.77
C ALA A 124 15.71 -1.77 3.03
N HIS A 125 16.00 -3.07 2.88
CA HIS A 125 16.12 -4.01 3.99
C HIS A 125 17.24 -3.61 4.97
N ALA A 126 18.39 -3.14 4.48
CA ALA A 126 19.46 -2.62 5.31
C ALA A 126 19.05 -1.40 6.15
N LEU A 127 18.01 -0.67 5.73
CA LEU A 127 17.38 0.44 6.46
C LEU A 127 16.16 0.01 7.28
N ASN A 128 15.89 -1.28 7.41
CA ASN A 128 14.66 -1.81 8.01
C ASN A 128 13.39 -1.22 7.37
N MET A 129 13.35 -1.21 6.04
CA MET A 129 12.17 -0.88 5.24
C MET A 129 11.81 -2.07 4.36
N THR A 130 10.53 -2.42 4.32
CA THR A 130 9.97 -3.42 3.41
C THR A 130 9.69 -2.79 2.04
N VAL A 131 9.66 -3.64 0.99
CA VAL A 131 9.32 -3.23 -0.37
C VAL A 131 8.13 -4.05 -0.86
N ILE A 132 7.03 -3.38 -1.22
CA ILE A 132 5.88 -4.02 -1.85
C ILE A 132 5.71 -3.53 -3.28
N LEU A 133 5.27 -4.43 -4.17
CA LEU A 133 5.01 -4.10 -5.57
C LEU A 133 3.52 -3.87 -5.81
N ASP A 134 3.23 -2.97 -6.73
CA ASP A 134 1.88 -2.85 -7.28
C ASP A 134 1.56 -4.07 -8.16
N TRP A 135 0.41 -4.70 -7.94
CA TRP A 135 0.02 -5.93 -8.61
C TRP A 135 -1.28 -5.77 -9.38
N VAL A 136 -1.20 -5.77 -10.70
CA VAL A 136 -2.33 -5.59 -11.60
C VAL A 136 -2.91 -6.95 -11.96
N ALA A 137 -3.86 -7.47 -11.16
CA ALA A 137 -4.40 -8.81 -11.37
C ALA A 137 -5.60 -8.86 -12.34
N ASN A 138 -6.34 -7.75 -12.47
CA ASN A 138 -7.63 -7.76 -13.16
C ASN A 138 -7.53 -7.90 -14.70
N HIS A 139 -6.45 -7.43 -15.30
CA HIS A 139 -6.31 -7.30 -16.74
C HIS A 139 -4.85 -7.33 -17.20
N THR A 140 -4.62 -7.46 -18.50
CA THR A 140 -3.30 -7.36 -19.15
C THR A 140 -3.35 -6.39 -20.31
N SER A 141 -2.19 -6.06 -20.89
CA SER A 141 -2.14 -5.41 -22.21
C SER A 141 -2.69 -6.33 -23.32
N TRP A 142 -3.10 -5.74 -24.45
CA TRP A 142 -3.57 -6.47 -25.62
C TRP A 142 -2.46 -7.27 -26.35
N ASP A 143 -1.21 -6.96 -26.09
CA ASP A 143 -0.04 -7.69 -26.62
C ASP A 143 0.69 -8.51 -25.56
N ASN A 144 0.02 -8.83 -24.45
CA ASN A 144 0.51 -9.81 -23.50
C ASN A 144 0.60 -11.19 -24.18
N PRO A 145 1.71 -11.94 -24.04
CA PRO A 145 1.87 -13.26 -24.65
C PRO A 145 0.76 -14.27 -24.30
N TRP A 146 0.08 -14.10 -23.17
CA TRP A 146 -1.05 -14.95 -22.79
C TRP A 146 -2.23 -14.86 -23.77
N ILE A 147 -2.43 -13.72 -24.46
CA ILE A 147 -3.52 -13.55 -25.43
C ILE A 147 -3.40 -14.56 -26.59
N THR A 148 -2.18 -14.77 -27.07
CA THR A 148 -1.94 -15.71 -28.19
C THR A 148 -1.74 -17.16 -27.74
N ALA A 149 -1.22 -17.37 -26.54
CA ALA A 149 -0.95 -18.72 -26.02
C ALA A 149 -2.17 -19.35 -25.32
N HIS A 150 -3.02 -18.52 -24.73
CA HIS A 150 -4.13 -18.94 -23.84
C HIS A 150 -5.30 -17.95 -23.95
N ASP A 151 -5.94 -17.89 -25.12
CA ASP A 151 -7.07 -16.97 -25.34
C ASP A 151 -8.29 -17.27 -24.46
N ASP A 152 -8.38 -18.49 -23.92
CA ASP A 152 -9.36 -18.94 -22.93
C ASP A 152 -9.12 -18.36 -21.52
N TRP A 153 -7.97 -17.73 -21.28
CA TRP A 153 -7.68 -17.02 -20.05
C TRP A 153 -8.34 -15.64 -19.96
N TYR A 154 -8.97 -15.20 -21.04
CA TYR A 154 -9.58 -13.88 -21.15
C TYR A 154 -11.10 -13.96 -21.22
N THR A 155 -11.75 -12.93 -20.69
CA THR A 155 -13.20 -12.77 -20.80
C THR A 155 -13.57 -12.45 -22.25
N LYS A 156 -14.58 -13.15 -22.77
CA LYS A 156 -15.07 -13.02 -24.15
C LYS A 156 -16.52 -12.59 -24.19
N ASN A 157 -16.87 -11.84 -25.24
CA ASN A 157 -18.26 -11.53 -25.56
C ASN A 157 -18.98 -12.73 -26.23
N SER A 158 -20.27 -12.58 -26.55
CA SER A 158 -21.06 -13.62 -27.19
C SER A 158 -20.57 -14.00 -28.58
N ALA A 159 -19.75 -13.17 -29.24
CA ALA A 159 -19.12 -13.44 -30.52
C ALA A 159 -17.74 -14.15 -30.37
N GLY A 160 -17.32 -14.47 -29.15
CA GLY A 160 -16.04 -15.12 -28.86
C GLY A 160 -14.83 -14.20 -28.90
N GLN A 161 -15.02 -12.89 -28.94
CA GLN A 161 -13.93 -11.91 -28.94
C GLN A 161 -13.55 -11.53 -27.52
N ILE A 162 -12.25 -11.44 -27.24
CA ILE A 162 -11.73 -10.92 -25.97
C ILE A 162 -12.21 -9.47 -25.77
N ILE A 163 -12.58 -9.12 -24.54
CA ILE A 163 -13.09 -7.79 -24.21
C ILE A 163 -12.23 -7.11 -23.13
N LYS A 164 -12.40 -5.82 -22.98
CA LYS A 164 -11.87 -5.04 -21.86
C LYS A 164 -12.72 -5.24 -20.60
N PRO A 165 -12.23 -4.87 -19.41
CA PRO A 165 -13.01 -4.93 -18.19
C PRO A 165 -14.36 -4.21 -18.30
N ALA A 166 -15.43 -4.91 -17.94
CA ALA A 166 -16.78 -4.42 -18.10
C ALA A 166 -17.03 -3.14 -17.25
N GLY A 167 -17.80 -2.20 -17.80
CA GLY A 167 -18.12 -0.94 -17.12
C GLY A 167 -16.99 0.08 -17.07
N THR A 168 -15.83 -0.21 -17.65
CA THR A 168 -14.69 0.70 -17.68
C THR A 168 -14.53 1.39 -19.06
N ASN A 169 -13.73 2.45 -19.09
CA ASN A 169 -13.25 3.07 -20.34
C ASN A 169 -11.80 2.68 -20.69
N TRP A 170 -11.25 1.63 -20.06
CA TRP A 170 -9.88 1.17 -20.23
C TRP A 170 -9.72 0.39 -21.53
N ASN A 171 -9.49 1.11 -22.64
CA ASN A 171 -9.42 0.50 -23.97
C ASN A 171 -8.05 -0.12 -24.28
N ASP A 172 -7.06 0.14 -23.46
CA ASP A 172 -5.67 -0.31 -23.55
C ASP A 172 -5.43 -1.68 -22.94
N VAL A 173 -6.42 -2.28 -22.28
CA VAL A 173 -6.27 -3.55 -21.54
C VAL A 173 -7.36 -4.56 -21.87
N ALA A 174 -7.03 -5.85 -21.72
CA ALA A 174 -7.87 -7.02 -21.90
C ALA A 174 -8.22 -7.68 -20.56
N ASP A 175 -9.49 -8.00 -20.37
CA ASP A 175 -10.05 -8.54 -19.11
C ASP A 175 -9.69 -10.02 -18.91
N LEU A 176 -9.22 -10.38 -17.73
CA LEU A 176 -8.86 -11.77 -17.38
C LEU A 176 -10.08 -12.56 -16.88
N ASN A 177 -10.17 -13.81 -17.31
CA ASN A 177 -11.23 -14.74 -16.92
C ASN A 177 -10.87 -15.51 -15.65
N PHE A 178 -11.30 -15.04 -14.49
CA PHE A 178 -11.06 -15.71 -13.21
C PHE A 178 -11.79 -17.04 -13.02
N SER A 179 -12.63 -17.49 -13.95
CA SER A 179 -13.15 -18.86 -13.95
C SER A 179 -12.09 -19.89 -14.44
N ASN A 180 -11.04 -19.43 -15.10
CA ASN A 180 -9.96 -20.29 -15.60
C ASN A 180 -8.91 -20.51 -14.51
N ILE A 181 -8.78 -21.76 -14.04
CA ILE A 181 -7.88 -22.12 -12.94
C ILE A 181 -6.40 -22.03 -13.37
N ALA A 182 -6.07 -22.39 -14.62
CA ALA A 182 -4.70 -22.31 -15.12
C ALA A 182 -4.21 -20.84 -15.17
N MET A 183 -5.07 -19.92 -15.56
CA MET A 183 -4.79 -18.48 -15.48
C MET A 183 -4.51 -18.04 -14.04
N GLN A 184 -5.37 -18.44 -13.09
CA GLN A 184 -5.16 -18.13 -11.67
C GLN A 184 -3.80 -18.65 -11.17
N ASP A 185 -3.44 -19.89 -11.53
CA ASP A 185 -2.18 -20.50 -11.11
C ASP A 185 -0.97 -19.79 -11.71
N ALA A 186 -1.04 -19.39 -12.98
CA ALA A 186 0.00 -18.61 -13.64
C ALA A 186 0.17 -17.21 -13.00
N MET A 187 -0.94 -16.57 -12.61
CA MET A 187 -0.92 -15.30 -11.91
C MET A 187 -0.27 -15.42 -10.51
N ILE A 188 -0.61 -16.45 -9.76
CA ILE A 188 -0.01 -16.76 -8.45
C ILE A 188 1.47 -17.09 -8.58
N ASP A 189 1.85 -17.84 -9.61
CA ASP A 189 3.23 -18.17 -9.91
C ASP A 189 4.06 -16.90 -10.21
N ALA A 190 3.50 -15.94 -10.94
CA ALA A 190 4.15 -14.67 -11.19
C ALA A 190 4.33 -13.83 -9.91
N MET A 191 3.37 -13.86 -8.97
CA MET A 191 3.55 -13.22 -7.66
C MET A 191 4.67 -13.90 -6.83
N LYS A 192 4.72 -15.24 -6.84
CA LYS A 192 5.80 -15.99 -6.16
C LYS A 192 7.18 -15.68 -6.74
N TYR A 193 7.27 -15.48 -8.07
CA TYR A 193 8.52 -15.08 -8.73
C TYR A 193 9.12 -13.84 -8.06
N TRP A 194 8.34 -12.77 -7.88
CA TRP A 194 8.85 -11.54 -7.27
C TRP A 194 9.22 -11.70 -5.80
N ALA A 195 8.41 -12.42 -5.04
CA ALA A 195 8.72 -12.69 -3.64
C ALA A 195 10.05 -13.46 -3.49
N LEU A 196 10.33 -14.41 -4.38
CA LEU A 196 11.53 -15.24 -4.32
C LEU A 196 12.72 -14.60 -5.04
N GLU A 197 12.57 -14.23 -6.30
CA GLU A 197 13.68 -13.76 -7.15
C GLU A 197 14.10 -12.32 -6.88
N ALA A 198 13.21 -11.47 -6.34
CA ALA A 198 13.51 -10.09 -6.01
C ALA A 198 13.47 -9.81 -4.51
N ASN A 199 13.11 -10.79 -3.68
CA ASN A 199 13.00 -10.67 -2.23
C ASN A 199 12.05 -9.55 -1.77
N VAL A 200 10.98 -9.27 -2.52
CA VAL A 200 9.98 -8.28 -2.13
C VAL A 200 9.08 -8.79 -1.00
N ASP A 201 8.50 -7.90 -0.23
CA ASP A 201 7.85 -8.19 1.04
C ASP A 201 6.32 -8.12 0.96
N GLY A 202 5.75 -8.03 -0.24
CA GLY A 202 4.31 -8.02 -0.41
C GLY A 202 3.83 -7.30 -1.65
N PHE A 203 2.52 -7.02 -1.66
CA PHE A 203 1.85 -6.46 -2.83
C PHE A 203 0.74 -5.48 -2.44
N ARG A 204 0.67 -4.36 -3.15
CA ARG A 204 -0.56 -3.59 -3.28
C ARG A 204 -1.29 -4.12 -4.50
N CYS A 205 -2.50 -4.59 -4.32
CA CYS A 205 -3.28 -5.20 -5.38
C CYS A 205 -4.24 -4.18 -5.99
N ASP A 206 -3.98 -3.85 -7.26
CA ASP A 206 -4.73 -2.91 -8.07
C ASP A 206 -6.16 -3.40 -8.31
N TYR A 207 -7.13 -2.47 -8.27
CA TYR A 207 -8.54 -2.73 -8.55
C TYR A 207 -9.05 -4.04 -7.91
N ALA A 208 -8.69 -4.27 -6.65
CA ALA A 208 -8.95 -5.53 -5.97
C ALA A 208 -10.44 -5.87 -5.85
N ASP A 209 -11.33 -4.86 -5.82
CA ASP A 209 -12.78 -5.03 -5.82
C ASP A 209 -13.29 -5.69 -7.12
N GLY A 210 -12.60 -5.53 -8.25
CA GLY A 210 -12.93 -6.18 -9.53
C GLY A 210 -12.51 -7.64 -9.62
N VAL A 211 -11.63 -8.09 -8.75
CA VAL A 211 -11.09 -9.46 -8.74
C VAL A 211 -11.83 -10.32 -7.70
N PRO A 212 -12.22 -11.58 -8.01
CA PRO A 212 -12.99 -12.42 -7.11
C PRO A 212 -12.30 -12.73 -5.78
N PHE A 213 -13.07 -12.77 -4.71
CA PHE A 213 -12.62 -13.21 -3.38
C PHE A 213 -11.88 -14.56 -3.41
N THR A 214 -12.42 -15.53 -4.15
CA THR A 214 -11.85 -16.88 -4.25
C THR A 214 -10.43 -16.89 -4.80
N PHE A 215 -10.12 -16.02 -5.76
CA PHE A 215 -8.77 -15.85 -6.26
C PHE A 215 -7.86 -15.24 -5.20
N TRP A 216 -8.26 -14.14 -4.58
CA TRP A 216 -7.43 -13.50 -3.55
C TRP A 216 -7.14 -14.43 -2.38
N ASN A 217 -8.16 -15.16 -1.91
CA ASN A 217 -7.97 -16.14 -0.84
C ASN A 217 -6.96 -17.22 -1.22
N LYS A 218 -7.06 -17.78 -2.43
CA LYS A 218 -6.10 -18.76 -2.97
C LYS A 218 -4.69 -18.16 -3.11
N ALA A 219 -4.57 -16.99 -3.71
CA ALA A 219 -3.29 -16.35 -3.99
C ALA A 219 -2.55 -15.98 -2.69
N ILE A 220 -3.24 -15.31 -1.76
CA ILE A 220 -2.63 -14.87 -0.50
C ILE A 220 -2.25 -16.06 0.37
N ALA A 221 -3.09 -17.10 0.43
CA ALA A 221 -2.74 -18.33 1.15
C ALA A 221 -1.48 -19.00 0.56
N ALA A 222 -1.38 -19.08 -0.77
CA ALA A 222 -0.22 -19.65 -1.46
C ALA A 222 1.07 -18.81 -1.24
N LEU A 223 0.96 -17.50 -1.18
CA LEU A 223 2.08 -16.60 -0.91
C LEU A 223 2.50 -16.63 0.57
N LYS A 224 1.55 -16.65 1.50
CA LYS A 224 1.83 -16.77 2.94
C LYS A 224 2.39 -18.16 3.32
N SER A 225 2.27 -19.16 2.46
CA SER A 225 2.91 -20.48 2.66
C SER A 225 4.39 -20.50 2.28
N LEU A 226 4.94 -19.44 1.68
CA LEU A 226 6.36 -19.37 1.38
C LEU A 226 7.18 -19.37 2.69
N PRO A 227 8.24 -20.19 2.77
CA PRO A 227 8.97 -20.35 4.02
C PRO A 227 9.74 -19.07 4.42
N ASN A 228 9.86 -18.86 5.73
CA ASN A 228 10.65 -17.78 6.33
C ASN A 228 10.24 -16.36 5.88
N ARG A 229 8.95 -16.16 5.55
CA ARG A 229 8.43 -14.86 5.07
C ARG A 229 7.14 -14.46 5.77
N HIS A 230 7.03 -13.16 5.99
CA HIS A 230 5.76 -12.49 6.26
C HIS A 230 5.52 -11.48 5.14
N LEU A 231 4.50 -11.69 4.32
CA LEU A 231 4.18 -10.78 3.22
C LEU A 231 3.02 -9.87 3.61
N GLN A 232 3.14 -8.59 3.23
CA GLN A 232 2.14 -7.54 3.44
C GLN A 232 1.21 -7.46 2.23
N PHE A 233 -0.09 -7.31 2.47
CA PHE A 233 -1.09 -7.21 1.40
C PHE A 233 -2.00 -6.02 1.61
N LEU A 234 -1.98 -5.11 0.63
CA LEU A 234 -2.84 -3.94 0.55
C LEU A 234 -3.80 -4.09 -0.64
N ALA A 235 -5.10 -4.08 -0.39
CA ALA A 235 -6.11 -4.08 -1.45
C ALA A 235 -6.51 -2.66 -1.82
N GLU A 236 -6.43 -2.30 -3.11
CA GLU A 236 -7.19 -1.17 -3.61
C GLU A 236 -8.65 -1.58 -3.73
N GLY A 237 -9.40 -1.30 -2.70
CA GLY A 237 -10.79 -1.69 -2.59
C GLY A 237 -11.37 -1.35 -1.23
N THR A 238 -12.67 -1.55 -1.12
CA THR A 238 -13.43 -1.25 0.10
C THR A 238 -14.20 -2.45 0.65
N ARG A 239 -14.27 -3.54 -0.11
CA ARG A 239 -14.97 -4.76 0.28
C ARG A 239 -14.38 -5.35 1.57
N LEU A 240 -15.23 -5.69 2.52
CA LEU A 240 -14.79 -6.24 3.82
C LEU A 240 -14.26 -7.67 3.71
N ASP A 241 -14.66 -8.42 2.68
CA ASP A 241 -14.18 -9.79 2.44
C ASP A 241 -12.70 -9.86 2.05
N HIS A 242 -12.08 -8.74 1.66
CA HIS A 242 -10.63 -8.66 1.48
C HIS A 242 -9.87 -9.09 2.73
N TYR A 243 -10.33 -8.69 3.91
CA TYR A 243 -9.69 -9.11 5.16
C TYR A 243 -9.78 -10.62 5.37
N SER A 244 -10.92 -11.23 5.03
CA SER A 244 -11.10 -12.68 5.09
C SER A 244 -10.28 -13.42 4.04
N ALA A 245 -10.04 -12.79 2.87
CA ALA A 245 -9.12 -13.32 1.86
C ALA A 245 -7.65 -13.27 2.27
N GLY A 246 -7.32 -12.51 3.34
CA GLY A 246 -5.98 -12.45 3.91
C GLY A 246 -5.26 -11.13 3.75
N PHE A 247 -5.86 -10.10 3.15
CA PHE A 247 -5.30 -8.74 3.12
C PHE A 247 -5.13 -8.17 4.51
N ASP A 248 -4.13 -7.33 4.67
CA ASP A 248 -3.83 -6.65 5.93
C ASP A 248 -4.44 -5.25 5.96
N MET A 249 -4.57 -4.63 4.78
CA MET A 249 -5.04 -3.26 4.61
C MET A 249 -5.97 -3.13 3.40
N THR A 250 -6.89 -2.15 3.50
CA THR A 250 -7.73 -1.67 2.38
C THR A 250 -7.70 -0.15 2.30
N TYR A 251 -8.24 0.42 1.24
CA TYR A 251 -8.33 1.87 1.05
C TYR A 251 -9.42 2.52 1.87
N SER A 252 -9.26 3.81 2.15
CA SER A 252 -10.12 4.67 2.96
C SER A 252 -10.75 5.80 2.12
N TRP A 253 -11.43 5.47 1.06
CA TRP A 253 -12.02 6.46 0.16
C TRP A 253 -13.04 7.38 0.85
N ASN A 254 -13.84 6.85 1.79
CA ASN A 254 -14.80 7.67 2.54
C ASN A 254 -14.08 8.70 3.42
N PHE A 255 -13.01 8.32 4.10
CA PHE A 255 -12.24 9.23 4.93
C PHE A 255 -11.52 10.29 4.08
N TYR A 256 -10.93 9.90 2.95
CA TYR A 256 -10.35 10.84 1.98
C TYR A 256 -11.39 11.87 1.50
N THR A 257 -12.59 11.41 1.15
CA THR A 257 -13.70 12.30 0.78
C THR A 257 -14.10 13.22 1.93
N ALA A 258 -14.17 12.70 3.16
CA ALA A 258 -14.53 13.48 4.34
C ALA A 258 -13.49 14.57 4.63
N ILE A 259 -12.19 14.30 4.47
CA ILE A 259 -11.14 15.33 4.59
C ILE A 259 -11.32 16.43 3.54
N LYS A 260 -11.48 16.08 2.26
CA LYS A 260 -11.72 17.08 1.20
C LYS A 260 -12.92 17.97 1.55
N ASN A 261 -14.03 17.37 1.94
CA ASN A 261 -15.24 18.11 2.30
C ASN A 261 -15.02 19.00 3.53
N CYS A 262 -14.26 18.56 4.51
CA CYS A 262 -13.93 19.36 5.69
C CYS A 262 -13.16 20.64 5.30
N TRP A 263 -12.18 20.55 4.39
CA TRP A 263 -11.42 21.69 3.89
C TRP A 263 -12.20 22.62 2.96
N THR A 264 -13.36 22.17 2.46
CA THR A 264 -14.31 23.01 1.69
C THR A 264 -15.49 23.51 2.52
N GLY A 265 -15.44 23.38 3.87
CA GLY A 265 -16.40 23.97 4.79
C GLY A 265 -17.35 23.01 5.48
N ALA A 266 -17.31 21.72 5.19
CA ALA A 266 -18.10 20.76 5.97
C ALA A 266 -17.59 20.67 7.42
N SER A 267 -18.46 20.23 8.34
CA SER A 267 -18.10 20.10 9.75
C SER A 267 -16.97 19.10 9.97
N ALA A 268 -15.94 19.49 10.74
CA ALA A 268 -14.84 18.62 11.13
C ALA A 268 -15.28 17.41 11.98
N MET A 269 -16.45 17.49 12.62
CA MET A 269 -17.04 16.38 13.36
C MET A 269 -17.36 15.17 12.46
N THR A 270 -17.66 15.40 11.17
CA THR A 270 -17.95 14.32 10.21
C THR A 270 -16.76 13.41 9.96
N LEU A 271 -15.54 13.92 10.11
CA LEU A 271 -14.35 13.11 9.93
C LEU A 271 -14.22 12.01 10.99
N PHE A 272 -14.54 12.34 12.24
CA PHE A 272 -14.53 11.35 13.31
C PHE A 272 -15.63 10.30 13.14
N SER A 273 -16.84 10.70 12.80
CA SER A 273 -17.94 9.74 12.54
C SER A 273 -17.62 8.83 11.36
N THR A 274 -17.01 9.36 10.29
CA THR A 274 -16.56 8.55 9.15
C THR A 274 -15.48 7.54 9.59
N ASN A 275 -14.51 7.97 10.37
CA ASN A 275 -13.49 7.07 10.93
C ASN A 275 -14.12 5.93 11.75
N THR A 276 -15.06 6.25 12.64
CA THR A 276 -15.76 5.26 13.47
C THR A 276 -16.54 4.26 12.62
N ASN A 277 -17.27 4.74 11.63
CA ASN A 277 -18.08 3.90 10.74
C ASN A 277 -17.19 2.97 9.89
N GLU A 278 -16.05 3.46 9.37
CA GLU A 278 -15.13 2.62 8.60
C GLU A 278 -14.51 1.50 9.43
N TYR A 279 -14.24 1.75 10.73
CA TYR A 279 -13.62 0.77 11.61
C TYR A 279 -14.61 -0.16 12.32
N ALA A 280 -15.93 0.10 12.25
CA ALA A 280 -16.94 -0.70 12.94
C ALA A 280 -16.96 -2.19 12.53
N ALA A 281 -16.54 -2.51 11.31
CA ALA A 281 -16.53 -3.88 10.77
C ALA A 281 -15.13 -4.41 10.41
N ILE A 282 -14.07 -3.69 10.75
CA ILE A 282 -12.70 -4.12 10.46
C ILE A 282 -12.20 -5.08 11.54
N PRO A 283 -11.70 -6.26 11.19
CA PRO A 283 -11.15 -7.20 12.17
C PRO A 283 -9.95 -6.62 12.92
N SER A 284 -9.74 -7.06 14.16
CA SER A 284 -8.57 -6.67 14.96
C SER A 284 -7.26 -6.96 14.23
N GLY A 285 -6.31 -6.04 14.31
CA GLY A 285 -5.01 -6.13 13.62
C GLY A 285 -5.05 -5.84 12.12
N LYS A 286 -6.23 -5.48 11.59
CA LYS A 286 -6.41 -5.05 10.20
C LYS A 286 -6.68 -3.55 10.14
N HIS A 287 -6.24 -2.90 9.06
CA HIS A 287 -6.33 -1.45 8.97
C HIS A 287 -6.77 -0.96 7.59
N LYS A 288 -7.08 0.33 7.54
CA LYS A 288 -7.20 1.10 6.30
C LYS A 288 -5.98 1.99 6.13
N ILE A 289 -5.53 2.20 4.89
CA ILE A 289 -4.57 3.26 4.62
C ILE A 289 -5.26 4.62 4.65
N ARG A 290 -4.54 5.64 5.13
CA ARG A 290 -4.98 7.03 5.23
C ARG A 290 -4.07 7.92 4.40
N PHE A 291 -4.67 8.75 3.54
CA PHE A 291 -3.93 9.59 2.62
C PHE A 291 -4.64 10.92 2.35
N THR A 292 -3.90 11.95 2.03
CA THR A 292 -4.41 13.21 1.48
C THR A 292 -4.37 13.21 -0.04
N THR A 293 -3.58 12.31 -0.64
CA THR A 293 -3.47 12.06 -2.07
C THR A 293 -2.83 10.70 -2.30
N ASN A 294 -2.91 10.20 -3.52
CA ASN A 294 -2.21 9.04 -4.08
C ASN A 294 -1.88 9.32 -5.56
N HIS A 295 -1.37 8.33 -6.29
CA HIS A 295 -1.04 8.49 -7.71
C HIS A 295 -2.26 8.90 -8.57
N ASP A 296 -3.44 8.33 -8.33
CA ASP A 296 -4.66 8.65 -9.08
C ASP A 296 -5.16 10.06 -8.78
N GLU A 297 -5.34 10.38 -7.51
CA GLU A 297 -5.87 11.67 -7.10
C GLU A 297 -4.93 12.81 -7.51
N SER A 298 -3.62 12.60 -7.39
CA SER A 298 -2.63 13.59 -7.83
C SER A 298 -2.54 13.72 -9.35
N ALA A 299 -2.84 12.68 -10.11
CA ALA A 299 -2.81 12.74 -11.56
C ALA A 299 -4.10 13.34 -12.15
N TRP A 300 -5.27 12.93 -11.63
CA TRP A 300 -6.56 13.19 -12.25
C TRP A 300 -7.39 14.27 -11.56
N THR A 301 -7.13 14.55 -10.27
CA THR A 301 -7.91 15.53 -9.51
C THR A 301 -7.10 16.81 -9.28
N ALA A 302 -6.16 16.80 -8.33
CA ALA A 302 -5.33 17.96 -8.00
C ALA A 302 -4.13 17.56 -7.13
N SER A 303 -3.12 18.42 -7.08
CA SER A 303 -2.09 18.30 -6.04
C SER A 303 -2.67 18.62 -4.66
N PRO A 304 -2.09 18.11 -3.55
CA PRO A 304 -2.51 18.47 -2.21
C PRO A 304 -2.47 20.00 -1.94
N ILE A 305 -1.51 20.70 -2.54
CA ILE A 305 -1.39 22.15 -2.41
C ILE A 305 -2.62 22.86 -2.98
N THR A 306 -3.12 22.40 -4.12
CA THR A 306 -4.35 22.95 -4.72
C THR A 306 -5.59 22.46 -3.97
N GLN A 307 -5.64 21.18 -3.62
CA GLN A 307 -6.80 20.54 -2.99
C GLN A 307 -7.11 21.11 -1.61
N TYR A 308 -6.08 21.49 -0.84
CA TYR A 308 -6.21 21.92 0.56
C TYR A 308 -5.82 23.40 0.79
N ASN A 309 -5.94 24.24 -0.24
CA ASN A 309 -5.77 25.71 -0.12
C ASN A 309 -4.36 26.16 0.30
N GLY A 310 -3.34 25.58 -0.30
CA GLY A 310 -1.94 26.00 -0.09
C GLY A 310 -1.15 25.07 0.84
N VAL A 311 0.08 25.46 1.10
CA VAL A 311 1.06 24.65 1.85
C VAL A 311 0.57 24.35 3.27
N ASN A 312 0.10 25.38 3.99
CA ASN A 312 -0.37 25.21 5.37
C ASN A 312 -1.61 24.32 5.45
N GLY A 313 -2.56 24.51 4.51
CA GLY A 313 -3.76 23.68 4.44
C GLY A 313 -3.44 22.23 4.10
N ALA A 314 -2.52 21.98 3.17
CA ALA A 314 -2.08 20.62 2.82
C ALA A 314 -1.38 19.90 3.98
N LEU A 315 -0.51 20.63 4.71
CA LEU A 315 0.15 20.08 5.89
C LEU A 315 -0.88 19.81 7.00
N ALA A 316 -1.79 20.76 7.27
CA ALA A 316 -2.85 20.57 8.27
C ALA A 316 -3.77 19.38 7.93
N ALA A 317 -4.10 19.16 6.64
CA ALA A 317 -4.90 18.02 6.20
C ALA A 317 -4.19 16.68 6.43
N SER A 318 -2.86 16.66 6.39
CA SER A 318 -2.09 15.44 6.67
C SER A 318 -2.15 15.02 8.14
N ILE A 319 -2.39 15.92 9.09
CA ILE A 319 -2.40 15.62 10.52
C ILE A 319 -3.47 14.57 10.88
N PRO A 320 -4.77 14.76 10.59
CA PRO A 320 -5.75 13.71 10.88
C PRO A 320 -5.53 12.42 10.07
N THR A 321 -4.94 12.46 8.87
CA THR A 321 -4.60 11.24 8.12
C THR A 321 -3.47 10.45 8.77
N ILE A 322 -2.54 11.14 9.43
CA ILE A 322 -1.41 10.49 10.13
C ILE A 322 -1.85 9.99 11.50
N PHE A 323 -2.61 10.79 12.28
CA PHE A 323 -2.79 10.52 13.71
C PHE A 323 -4.15 9.94 14.10
N MET A 324 -5.20 10.05 13.27
CA MET A 324 -6.53 9.66 13.74
C MET A 324 -6.65 8.14 13.94
N TYR A 325 -6.59 7.35 12.92
CA TYR A 325 -6.55 5.88 13.00
C TYR A 325 -6.32 5.31 11.60
N GLY A 326 -5.39 4.38 11.46
CA GLY A 326 -5.05 3.76 10.17
C GLY A 326 -3.55 3.81 9.90
N VAL A 327 -3.18 3.38 8.71
CA VAL A 327 -1.79 3.36 8.23
C VAL A 327 -1.55 4.60 7.37
N PRO A 328 -0.66 5.51 7.78
CA PRO A 328 -0.34 6.69 6.97
C PRO A 328 0.30 6.31 5.64
N LEU A 329 -0.18 6.92 4.56
CA LEU A 329 0.42 6.88 3.23
C LEU A 329 0.93 8.26 2.85
N ILE A 330 2.19 8.34 2.44
CA ILE A 330 2.81 9.52 1.85
C ILE A 330 3.08 9.22 0.38
N TYR A 331 2.51 10.01 -0.52
CA TYR A 331 2.77 9.91 -1.95
C TYR A 331 3.95 10.77 -2.37
N SER A 332 4.82 10.28 -3.25
CA SER A 332 6.03 10.94 -3.74
C SER A 332 5.82 12.40 -4.13
N GLY A 333 6.54 13.33 -3.48
CA GLY A 333 6.50 14.76 -3.73
C GLY A 333 5.50 15.53 -2.89
N GLN A 334 4.60 14.86 -2.19
CA GLN A 334 3.68 15.47 -1.23
C GLN A 334 4.44 16.21 -0.14
N GLU A 335 5.47 15.59 0.40
CA GLU A 335 6.30 16.11 1.50
C GLU A 335 7.12 17.35 1.14
N VAL A 336 7.36 17.60 -0.14
CA VAL A 336 8.04 18.81 -0.64
C VAL A 336 7.07 19.81 -1.25
N GLY A 337 5.77 19.62 -1.06
CA GLY A 337 4.75 20.56 -1.50
C GLY A 337 4.66 20.72 -3.02
N ARG A 338 4.76 19.63 -3.77
CA ARG A 338 4.56 19.68 -5.22
C ARG A 338 3.21 20.31 -5.54
N ALA A 339 3.23 21.46 -6.23
CA ALA A 339 2.03 22.24 -6.51
C ALA A 339 1.28 21.81 -7.77
N SER A 340 1.97 21.14 -8.71
CA SER A 340 1.34 20.60 -9.93
C SER A 340 0.85 19.18 -9.72
N THR A 341 -0.09 18.73 -10.56
CA THR A 341 -0.45 17.32 -10.69
C THR A 341 0.78 16.46 -10.98
N THR A 342 0.71 15.18 -10.65
CA THR A 342 1.81 14.23 -10.86
C THR A 342 1.33 13.13 -11.80
N PRO A 343 1.39 13.34 -13.13
CA PRO A 343 1.00 12.32 -14.09
C PRO A 343 1.89 11.09 -13.96
N PHE A 344 1.34 9.90 -14.23
CA PHE A 344 2.11 8.66 -14.25
C PHE A 344 2.16 8.00 -15.65
N PHE A 345 1.51 8.60 -16.65
CA PHE A 345 1.65 8.20 -18.05
C PHE A 345 2.84 8.87 -18.74
N THR A 346 3.43 9.88 -18.11
CA THR A 346 4.58 10.63 -18.64
C THR A 346 5.57 10.95 -17.53
N LYS A 347 6.84 11.18 -17.92
CA LYS A 347 7.86 11.64 -16.96
C LYS A 347 7.54 13.06 -16.50
N SER A 348 7.54 13.24 -15.19
CA SER A 348 7.27 14.53 -14.55
C SER A 348 8.09 14.66 -13.24
N PRO A 349 9.42 14.86 -13.35
CA PRO A 349 10.32 14.81 -12.21
C PRO A 349 9.93 15.75 -11.08
N ILE A 350 10.00 15.25 -9.85
CA ILE A 350 9.76 16.02 -8.64
C ILE A 350 11.00 16.89 -8.36
N ASN A 351 10.75 18.17 -8.10
CA ASN A 351 11.76 19.06 -7.53
C ASN A 351 11.83 18.85 -6.00
N TRP A 352 12.78 18.04 -5.57
CA TRP A 352 12.95 17.71 -4.15
C TRP A 352 13.38 18.87 -3.26
N ASN A 353 13.75 20.00 -3.85
CA ASN A 353 14.10 21.24 -3.15
C ASN A 353 12.97 22.29 -3.24
N ALA A 354 11.77 21.91 -3.67
CA ALA A 354 10.67 22.86 -3.88
C ALA A 354 10.24 23.57 -2.59
N ASN A 355 10.17 22.83 -1.48
CA ASN A 355 9.78 23.41 -0.19
C ASN A 355 10.51 22.70 0.97
N PRO A 356 11.73 23.13 1.33
CA PRO A 356 12.48 22.54 2.43
C PRO A 356 11.79 22.66 3.79
N THR A 357 11.03 23.74 4.00
CA THR A 357 10.27 23.96 5.25
C THR A 357 9.16 22.92 5.40
N MET A 358 8.38 22.67 4.35
CA MET A 358 7.34 21.63 4.39
C MET A 358 7.94 20.24 4.60
N LEU A 359 9.05 19.92 3.94
CA LEU A 359 9.78 18.67 4.14
C LEU A 359 10.22 18.52 5.61
N GLN A 360 10.74 19.59 6.22
CA GLN A 360 11.11 19.55 7.64
C GLN A 360 9.89 19.33 8.52
N SER A 361 8.77 20.05 8.25
CA SER A 361 7.52 19.86 8.99
C SER A 361 7.00 18.40 8.91
N TYR A 362 7.07 17.77 7.73
CA TYR A 362 6.74 16.33 7.60
C TYR A 362 7.65 15.47 8.46
N LYS A 363 8.95 15.70 8.47
CA LYS A 363 9.90 14.94 9.31
C LYS A 363 9.57 15.09 10.79
N ASP A 364 9.30 16.30 11.25
CA ASP A 364 9.00 16.59 12.65
C ASP A 364 7.67 15.96 13.08
N VAL A 365 6.63 16.08 12.27
CA VAL A 365 5.32 15.45 12.49
C VAL A 365 5.46 13.92 12.53
N MET A 366 6.18 13.33 11.58
CA MET A 366 6.38 11.89 11.52
C MET A 366 7.28 11.37 12.64
N ALA A 367 8.22 12.17 13.15
CA ALA A 367 9.00 11.83 14.34
C ALA A 367 8.10 11.71 15.59
N VAL A 368 7.14 12.63 15.76
CA VAL A 368 6.13 12.52 16.82
C VAL A 368 5.30 11.25 16.64
N TYR A 369 4.82 10.96 15.42
CA TYR A 369 4.02 9.77 15.13
C TYR A 369 4.78 8.47 15.46
N THR A 370 5.99 8.34 14.97
CA THR A 370 6.78 7.10 15.11
C THR A 370 7.31 6.88 16.52
N SER A 371 7.51 7.94 17.32
CA SER A 371 7.97 7.82 18.71
C SER A 371 6.85 7.56 19.72
N SER A 372 5.58 7.85 19.38
CA SER A 372 4.43 7.66 20.29
C SER A 372 3.70 6.35 20.00
N GLU A 373 3.59 5.49 21.01
CA GLU A 373 2.74 4.29 20.92
C GLU A 373 1.26 4.67 20.87
N ALA A 374 0.86 5.72 21.60
CA ALA A 374 -0.49 6.24 21.58
C ALA A 374 -0.86 6.73 20.15
N ALA A 375 0.04 7.42 19.46
CA ALA A 375 -0.20 7.87 18.08
C ALA A 375 -0.55 6.72 17.14
N ARG A 376 0.18 5.60 17.23
CA ARG A 376 0.00 4.43 16.38
C ARG A 376 -1.16 3.52 16.84
N LYS A 377 -1.21 3.17 18.12
CA LYS A 377 -2.02 2.07 18.67
C LYS A 377 -3.05 2.51 19.72
N GLY A 378 -3.07 3.79 20.06
CA GLY A 378 -3.92 4.30 21.15
C GLY A 378 -5.40 4.26 20.84
N SER A 379 -6.23 4.02 21.84
CA SER A 379 -7.66 4.29 21.77
C SER A 379 -7.90 5.78 21.54
N ILE A 380 -8.98 6.11 20.84
CA ILE A 380 -9.26 7.50 20.43
C ILE A 380 -10.50 8.05 21.16
N SER A 381 -10.39 9.25 21.72
CA SER A 381 -11.50 10.03 22.27
C SER A 381 -11.69 11.31 21.47
N ASN A 382 -12.92 11.56 21.03
CA ASN A 382 -13.26 12.69 20.17
C ASN A 382 -13.65 13.94 20.97
N TYR A 383 -13.09 15.07 20.58
CA TYR A 383 -13.41 16.40 21.10
C TYR A 383 -13.62 17.43 19.95
N SER A 384 -13.77 16.96 18.72
CA SER A 384 -13.92 17.84 17.54
C SER A 384 -15.13 18.75 17.63
N SER A 385 -14.98 19.97 17.13
CA SER A 385 -16.06 20.93 16.88
C SER A 385 -16.39 21.03 15.39
N THR A 386 -17.20 22.01 15.00
CA THR A 386 -17.49 22.27 13.58
C THR A 386 -16.24 22.58 12.77
N ASP A 387 -15.31 23.34 13.34
CA ASP A 387 -14.17 23.91 12.61
C ASP A 387 -12.82 23.32 13.00
N VAL A 388 -12.76 22.69 14.17
CA VAL A 388 -11.52 22.12 14.71
C VAL A 388 -11.65 20.62 14.90
N ILE A 389 -10.74 19.89 14.28
CA ILE A 389 -10.53 18.47 14.56
C ILE A 389 -9.75 18.39 15.86
N CYS A 390 -10.32 17.77 16.88
CA CYS A 390 -9.67 17.57 18.17
C CYS A 390 -9.92 16.14 18.67
N PHE A 391 -8.87 15.41 18.97
CA PHE A 391 -8.97 14.08 19.55
C PHE A 391 -7.76 13.75 20.41
N LYS A 392 -7.99 12.91 21.41
CA LYS A 392 -6.94 12.36 22.28
C LYS A 392 -6.74 10.88 21.96
N LYS A 393 -5.49 10.48 21.78
CA LYS A 393 -5.09 9.07 21.71
C LYS A 393 -4.41 8.66 23.02
N THR A 394 -4.71 7.44 23.49
CA THR A 394 -4.18 6.93 24.75
C THR A 394 -3.76 5.48 24.62
N LYS A 395 -2.53 5.18 24.99
CA LYS A 395 -1.99 3.82 25.10
C LYS A 395 -1.14 3.71 26.35
N ASN A 396 -1.61 2.94 27.35
CA ASN A 396 -0.96 2.88 28.66
C ASN A 396 -0.77 4.28 29.28
N ALA A 397 0.47 4.65 29.62
CA ALA A 397 0.80 5.99 30.10
C ALA A 397 1.02 7.01 28.98
N ASP A 398 1.20 6.58 27.72
CA ASP A 398 1.43 7.49 26.60
C ASP A 398 0.10 8.11 26.12
N GLN A 399 0.08 9.43 26.01
CA GLN A 399 -1.08 10.19 25.58
C GLN A 399 -0.65 11.25 24.54
N LEU A 400 -1.43 11.37 23.50
CA LEU A 400 -1.28 12.41 22.48
C LEU A 400 -2.62 13.09 22.23
N LEU A 401 -2.66 14.42 22.39
CA LEU A 401 -3.80 15.25 22.09
C LEU A 401 -3.52 16.06 20.84
N VAL A 402 -4.37 15.93 19.84
CA VAL A 402 -4.20 16.53 18.51
C VAL A 402 -5.27 17.58 18.28
N PHE A 403 -4.85 18.79 17.86
CA PHE A 403 -5.73 19.84 17.37
C PHE A 403 -5.36 20.18 15.94
N THR A 404 -6.36 20.42 15.09
CA THR A 404 -6.17 20.93 13.73
C THR A 404 -7.31 21.86 13.37
N ASN A 405 -7.02 23.14 13.16
CA ASN A 405 -7.97 24.09 12.57
C ASN A 405 -8.12 23.76 11.08
N ALA A 406 -9.31 23.32 10.67
CA ALA A 406 -9.62 22.95 9.29
C ALA A 406 -10.05 24.17 8.43
N ARG A 407 -9.89 25.41 8.91
CA ARG A 407 -10.35 26.64 8.25
C ARG A 407 -9.19 27.52 7.83
N ASN A 408 -9.38 28.25 6.74
CA ASN A 408 -8.47 29.28 6.24
C ASN A 408 -8.60 30.63 7.01
N THR A 409 -9.07 30.56 8.25
CA THR A 409 -9.23 31.72 9.14
C THR A 409 -8.88 31.29 10.57
N ALA A 410 -8.53 32.28 11.40
CA ALA A 410 -8.38 32.00 12.81
C ALA A 410 -9.71 31.54 13.43
N THR A 411 -9.61 30.60 14.34
CA THR A 411 -10.77 29.98 15.01
C THR A 411 -10.52 29.93 16.51
N ILE A 412 -11.51 30.34 17.30
CA ILE A 412 -11.53 30.15 18.75
C ILE A 412 -12.19 28.79 19.02
N TYR A 413 -11.45 27.90 19.66
CA TYR A 413 -11.94 26.60 20.05
C TYR A 413 -12.22 26.58 21.56
N THR A 414 -13.47 26.33 21.94
CA THR A 414 -13.84 26.16 23.35
C THR A 414 -13.34 24.82 23.86
N ILE A 415 -12.49 24.82 24.87
CA ILE A 415 -11.92 23.62 25.47
C ILE A 415 -13.01 22.88 26.24
N PRO A 416 -13.27 21.59 25.96
CA PRO A 416 -14.20 20.78 26.74
C PRO A 416 -13.74 20.64 28.19
N ALA A 417 -14.68 20.58 29.14
CA ALA A 417 -14.39 20.46 30.58
C ALA A 417 -13.46 19.27 30.92
N ALA A 418 -13.50 18.20 30.10
CA ALA A 418 -12.62 17.04 30.27
C ALA A 418 -11.13 17.32 29.95
N LEU A 419 -10.82 18.44 29.29
CA LEU A 419 -9.47 18.84 28.93
C LEU A 419 -9.05 20.15 29.62
N GLU A 420 -10.00 20.88 30.19
CA GLU A 420 -9.76 22.16 30.88
C GLU A 420 -8.82 21.97 32.07
N GLY A 421 -7.85 22.90 32.24
CA GLY A 421 -6.84 22.85 33.29
C GLY A 421 -5.75 21.81 33.08
N SER A 422 -5.86 20.94 32.07
CA SER A 422 -4.84 19.91 31.82
C SER A 422 -3.53 20.52 31.28
N GLN A 423 -2.42 19.89 31.65
CA GLN A 423 -1.05 20.32 31.26
C GLN A 423 -0.47 19.36 30.24
N TRP A 424 0.13 19.94 29.22
CA TRP A 424 0.69 19.22 28.09
C TRP A 424 2.03 19.82 27.65
N ILE A 425 2.79 19.07 26.86
CA ILE A 425 3.99 19.54 26.20
C ILE A 425 3.73 19.51 24.69
N ASN A 426 3.94 20.65 24.00
CA ASN A 426 3.94 20.67 22.54
C ASN A 426 5.08 19.77 22.03
N ALA A 427 4.74 18.68 21.35
CA ALA A 427 5.72 17.69 20.89
C ALA A 427 6.69 18.22 19.81
N LEU A 428 6.35 19.35 19.16
CA LEU A 428 7.19 19.96 18.13
C LEU A 428 8.13 21.03 18.69
N THR A 429 7.70 21.80 19.74
CA THR A 429 8.48 22.92 20.28
C THR A 429 9.05 22.64 21.68
N ASN A 430 8.58 21.59 22.35
CA ASN A 430 8.84 21.25 23.75
C ASN A 430 8.35 22.31 24.77
N GLU A 431 7.48 23.23 24.37
CA GLU A 431 6.84 24.20 25.26
C GLU A 431 5.73 23.57 26.09
N SER A 432 5.64 23.96 27.37
CA SER A 432 4.53 23.57 28.23
C SER A 432 3.29 24.39 27.91
N ILE A 433 2.14 23.72 27.77
CA ILE A 433 0.86 24.35 27.49
C ILE A 433 -0.15 23.89 28.54
N THR A 434 -0.80 24.86 29.21
CA THR A 434 -1.97 24.60 30.04
C THR A 434 -3.22 24.99 29.26
N LEU A 435 -4.14 24.05 29.06
CA LEU A 435 -5.39 24.31 28.36
C LEU A 435 -6.34 25.07 29.29
N SER A 436 -6.66 26.34 28.95
CA SER A 436 -7.69 27.14 29.62
C SER A 436 -9.07 26.86 29.02
N THR A 437 -10.03 27.77 29.17
CA THR A 437 -11.39 27.62 28.63
C THR A 437 -11.45 27.72 27.11
N GLU A 438 -10.48 28.41 26.48
CA GLU A 438 -10.44 28.65 25.04
C GLU A 438 -9.02 28.48 24.51
N LEU A 439 -8.93 28.07 23.24
CA LEU A 439 -7.69 27.97 22.47
C LEU A 439 -7.85 28.71 21.15
N ASN A 440 -6.99 29.70 20.92
CA ASN A 440 -6.94 30.42 19.65
C ASN A 440 -6.03 29.67 18.66
N LEU A 441 -6.57 29.25 17.54
CA LEU A 441 -5.85 28.59 16.47
C LEU A 441 -5.86 29.48 15.23
N THR A 442 -4.70 29.83 14.71
CA THR A 442 -4.58 30.56 13.44
C THR A 442 -5.06 29.68 12.26
N ALA A 443 -5.18 30.26 11.05
CA ALA A 443 -5.58 29.52 9.85
C ALA A 443 -4.71 28.27 9.66
N TYR A 444 -5.35 27.08 9.55
CA TYR A 444 -4.68 25.79 9.35
C TYR A 444 -3.64 25.44 10.42
N GLN A 445 -3.65 26.09 11.58
CA GLN A 445 -2.76 25.70 12.68
C GLN A 445 -3.14 24.33 13.24
N PHE A 446 -2.12 23.55 13.57
CA PHE A 446 -2.27 22.30 14.31
C PHE A 446 -1.35 22.28 15.53
N LEU A 447 -1.72 21.51 16.53
CA LEU A 447 -0.92 21.25 17.73
C LEU A 447 -0.89 19.74 17.98
N LEU A 448 0.29 19.25 18.30
CA LEU A 448 0.54 17.88 18.73
C LEU A 448 1.03 17.94 20.17
N LEU A 449 0.17 17.58 21.13
CA LEU A 449 0.44 17.75 22.54
C LEU A 449 0.61 16.37 23.19
N LYS A 450 1.79 16.10 23.73
CA LYS A 450 2.08 14.89 24.50
C LYS A 450 1.92 15.16 26.00
N ASN A 451 1.58 14.13 26.78
CA ASN A 451 1.58 14.26 28.24
C ASN A 451 3.02 14.43 28.78
N GLN A 452 3.10 14.92 29.99
CA GLN A 452 4.36 15.13 30.72
C GLN A 452 5.00 13.79 31.12
#